data_bededf66bea8791c433e8d8eb322b5f0
#
_entry.id   bededf66bea8791c433e8d8eb322b5f0
#
_cell.length_a   1.000
_cell.length_b   1.000
_cell.length_c   1.000
_cell.angle_alpha   90.00
_cell.angle_beta   90.00
_cell.angle_gamma   90.00
#
_symmetry.space_group_name_H-M   'P 1'
#
loop_
_entity.id
_entity.type
_entity.pdbx_description
1 polymer ?
#
loop_
_entity_poly.entity_id
_entity_poly.type
_entity_poly.pdbx_seq_one_letter_code
_entity_poly.pdbx_strand_id
1 'polypeptide(L)'
;MKKLLIYMKKFRKECILAPLFKLLEATFELFVPLIVAAIIDNGIDGKSKSFIINMGLLLLALAAVGLLCSVTAQFFAAKAAIGFCTDLRAALLKKIQSFSYAALDTLGVSGLITRMTSDINQIQTGVNLSLRLLLRSPFVVFGAMIMAFTIDTRCALIFAGVIVLLCAVVFSIMLASIPKYRKVQAELDSVTGTVRENLVGVRVLRAFCREEEQIRTFDRRSEKLLGLQINAGKLSALMNPLTLIIINAAVIILLQSGAIRVNSGSLTQGQVVALYNLMAQILVELIKMANLFITITKSLACADRVAAVMQLDSGANGGNKLPANGSPCGSVEFKNVSFEYKNAGAEALFDISFFAKPGQTVGVIGGTGSGKSTLVNLVPNFYSATKGQVLIDGVNADEYDRATLLSAVSVVPQKAVLFEGTIRSNLLMGNPNASEAELFSALETAQAAEIVRTKPNGIDEPVLRGGSNFSGGQKQRLSIARALVHGGRILILDDSASALDFATDAKLRAAIRKLSPAPTTFIVSQRAASVMFADFIIVLDEGRAVGQGTHEELLRNCAVYREIYASQFPDEAAKLSIPNTTPEGDAAK
;
A
#
# COMPACT_ATOMS: atom_id res chain seq x y z
N MET A 1 14.80 -4.91 -7.80
CA MET A 1 14.26 -4.84 -9.17
C MET A 1 14.37 -6.14 -9.99
N LYS A 2 15.53 -6.85 -10.08
CA LYS A 2 15.69 -8.08 -10.90
C LYS A 2 14.58 -9.13 -10.67
N LYS A 3 14.11 -9.31 -9.43
CA LYS A 3 13.02 -10.25 -9.07
C LYS A 3 11.66 -9.84 -9.64
N LEU A 4 11.39 -8.55 -9.85
CA LEU A 4 10.13 -8.08 -10.43
C LEU A 4 10.07 -8.29 -11.94
N LEU A 5 11.22 -8.36 -12.64
CA LEU A 5 11.30 -8.61 -14.06
C LEU A 5 10.75 -9.98 -14.48
N ILE A 6 10.55 -10.90 -13.52
CA ILE A 6 9.91 -12.19 -13.82
C ILE A 6 8.50 -12.02 -14.37
N TYR A 7 7.77 -10.99 -13.92
CA TYR A 7 6.43 -10.67 -14.40
C TYR A 7 6.43 -10.05 -15.80
N MET A 8 7.57 -9.51 -16.28
CA MET A 8 7.73 -9.05 -17.67
C MET A 8 7.95 -10.19 -18.67
N LYS A 9 8.35 -11.37 -18.21
CA LYS A 9 8.62 -12.52 -19.12
C LYS A 9 7.45 -12.89 -20.01
N LYS A 10 6.22 -12.70 -19.54
CA LYS A 10 4.98 -12.94 -20.27
C LYS A 10 4.81 -12.00 -21.47
N PHE A 11 5.37 -10.79 -21.38
CA PHE A 11 5.24 -9.71 -22.38
C PHE A 11 6.51 -9.49 -23.20
N ARG A 12 7.33 -10.54 -23.39
CA ARG A 12 8.62 -10.44 -24.12
C ARG A 12 8.47 -9.94 -25.55
N LYS A 13 7.43 -10.41 -26.26
CA LYS A 13 7.15 -9.99 -27.64
C LYS A 13 6.88 -8.49 -27.71
N GLU A 14 6.03 -8.00 -26.85
CA GLU A 14 5.66 -6.59 -26.75
C GLU A 14 6.86 -5.72 -26.36
N CYS A 15 7.71 -6.20 -25.44
CA CYS A 15 8.94 -5.50 -25.01
C CYS A 15 9.99 -5.39 -26.12
N ILE A 16 9.97 -6.27 -27.14
CA ILE A 16 10.86 -6.20 -28.30
C ILE A 16 10.21 -5.39 -29.42
N LEU A 17 8.93 -5.64 -29.71
CA LEU A 17 8.23 -4.96 -30.81
C LEU A 17 8.06 -3.46 -30.59
N ALA A 18 7.79 -3.03 -29.35
CA ALA A 18 7.59 -1.61 -29.06
C ALA A 18 8.84 -0.78 -29.38
N PRO A 19 10.06 -1.09 -28.88
CA PRO A 19 11.27 -0.36 -29.28
C PRO A 19 11.60 -0.51 -30.76
N LEU A 20 11.36 -1.68 -31.36
CA LEU A 20 11.65 -1.93 -32.78
C LEU A 20 10.85 -0.96 -33.68
N PHE A 21 9.52 -0.89 -33.49
CA PHE A 21 8.68 0.03 -34.26
C PHE A 21 9.04 1.50 -33.96
N LYS A 22 9.49 1.79 -32.73
CA LYS A 22 9.91 3.14 -32.34
C LYS A 22 11.25 3.53 -32.99
N LEU A 23 12.16 2.59 -33.18
CA LEU A 23 13.39 2.80 -33.95
C LEU A 23 13.12 2.97 -35.44
N LEU A 24 12.18 2.18 -36.00
CA LEU A 24 11.79 2.30 -37.40
C LEU A 24 11.16 3.68 -37.69
N GLU A 25 10.27 4.15 -36.82
CA GLU A 25 9.73 5.52 -36.87
C GLU A 25 10.85 6.56 -36.85
N ALA A 26 11.82 6.43 -35.93
CA ALA A 26 12.94 7.34 -35.81
C ALA A 26 13.84 7.33 -37.06
N THR A 27 14.00 6.18 -37.71
CA THR A 27 14.75 6.08 -38.98
C THR A 27 14.06 6.90 -40.07
N PHE A 28 12.76 6.78 -40.22
CA PHE A 28 12.01 7.59 -41.20
C PHE A 28 12.11 9.09 -40.91
N GLU A 29 12.03 9.48 -39.64
CA GLU A 29 12.14 10.87 -39.21
C GLU A 29 13.52 11.48 -39.55
N LEU A 30 14.60 10.67 -39.49
CA LEU A 30 15.96 11.11 -39.87
C LEU A 30 16.12 11.34 -41.39
N PHE A 31 15.33 10.69 -42.23
CA PHE A 31 15.38 10.91 -43.67
C PHE A 31 14.63 12.18 -44.14
N VAL A 32 13.68 12.69 -43.36
CA VAL A 32 12.87 13.85 -43.69
C VAL A 32 13.75 15.08 -44.04
N PRO A 33 14.76 15.47 -43.25
CA PRO A 33 15.64 16.59 -43.59
C PRO A 33 16.37 16.46 -44.93
N LEU A 34 16.79 15.23 -45.28
CA LEU A 34 17.50 14.95 -46.55
C LEU A 34 16.57 15.07 -47.75
N ILE A 35 15.31 14.61 -47.61
CA ILE A 35 14.32 14.76 -48.69
C ILE A 35 13.96 16.24 -48.89
N VAL A 36 13.85 17.01 -47.80
CA VAL A 36 13.63 18.45 -47.86
C VAL A 36 14.79 19.14 -48.57
N ALA A 37 16.06 18.75 -48.29
CA ALA A 37 17.22 19.24 -49.03
C ALA A 37 17.12 18.94 -50.52
N ALA A 38 16.77 17.71 -50.91
CA ALA A 38 16.62 17.32 -52.31
C ALA A 38 15.48 18.14 -53.01
N ILE A 39 14.40 18.45 -52.28
CA ILE A 39 13.33 19.32 -52.82
C ILE A 39 13.87 20.72 -53.13
N ILE A 40 14.68 21.30 -52.23
CA ILE A 40 15.26 22.63 -52.42
C ILE A 40 16.23 22.61 -53.61
N ASP A 41 17.21 21.69 -53.58
CA ASP A 41 18.31 21.69 -54.55
C ASP A 41 17.86 21.26 -55.96
N ASN A 42 17.09 20.18 -56.07
CA ASN A 42 16.72 19.65 -57.40
C ASN A 42 15.30 20.08 -57.86
N GLY A 43 14.45 20.44 -56.89
CA GLY A 43 13.07 20.83 -57.18
C GLY A 43 12.94 22.34 -57.44
N ILE A 44 13.37 23.16 -56.46
CA ILE A 44 13.23 24.61 -56.54
C ILE A 44 14.29 25.20 -57.46
N ASP A 45 15.58 24.95 -57.20
CA ASP A 45 16.68 25.44 -58.01
C ASP A 45 16.69 24.82 -59.40
N GLY A 46 16.34 23.52 -59.51
CA GLY A 46 16.17 22.81 -60.78
C GLY A 46 14.86 23.12 -61.54
N LYS A 47 13.95 23.98 -60.97
CA LYS A 47 12.65 24.36 -61.55
C LYS A 47 11.75 23.20 -61.98
N SER A 48 11.87 22.04 -61.37
CA SER A 48 11.13 20.81 -61.71
C SER A 48 9.89 20.63 -60.83
N LYS A 49 8.71 21.06 -61.27
CA LYS A 49 7.44 20.88 -60.55
C LYS A 49 7.12 19.42 -60.28
N SER A 50 7.39 18.53 -61.22
CA SER A 50 7.13 17.07 -61.07
C SER A 50 7.99 16.47 -59.98
N PHE A 51 9.26 16.87 -59.85
CA PHE A 51 10.14 16.44 -58.77
C PHE A 51 9.63 16.84 -57.37
N ILE A 52 9.18 18.13 -57.24
CA ILE A 52 8.62 18.65 -55.98
C ILE A 52 7.39 17.81 -55.59
N ILE A 53 6.46 17.56 -56.52
CA ILE A 53 5.26 16.77 -56.24
C ILE A 53 5.59 15.36 -55.83
N ASN A 54 6.51 14.69 -56.54
CA ASN A 54 6.89 13.30 -56.24
C ASN A 54 7.59 13.22 -54.85
N MET A 55 8.48 14.12 -54.50
CA MET A 55 9.13 14.16 -53.18
C MET A 55 8.15 14.56 -52.11
N GLY A 56 7.20 15.44 -52.39
CA GLY A 56 6.10 15.75 -51.46
C GLY A 56 5.22 14.54 -51.17
N LEU A 57 4.87 13.75 -52.20
CA LEU A 57 4.16 12.48 -52.01
C LEU A 57 4.97 11.48 -51.20
N LEU A 58 6.29 11.41 -51.42
CA LEU A 58 7.20 10.56 -50.64
C LEU A 58 7.20 11.00 -49.16
N LEU A 59 7.26 12.29 -48.84
CA LEU A 59 7.17 12.77 -47.46
C LEU A 59 5.84 12.39 -46.81
N LEU A 60 4.73 12.51 -47.54
CA LEU A 60 3.41 12.08 -47.05
C LEU A 60 3.36 10.57 -46.80
N ALA A 61 3.94 9.77 -47.68
CA ALA A 61 4.04 8.32 -47.50
C ALA A 61 4.89 7.96 -46.27
N LEU A 62 6.05 8.59 -46.06
CA LEU A 62 6.90 8.42 -44.89
C LEU A 62 6.18 8.85 -43.61
N ALA A 63 5.45 9.96 -43.64
CA ALA A 63 4.65 10.41 -42.50
C ALA A 63 3.55 9.39 -42.13
N ALA A 64 2.84 8.85 -43.15
CA ALA A 64 1.81 7.82 -42.92
C ALA A 64 2.40 6.53 -42.33
N VAL A 65 3.50 6.03 -42.89
CA VAL A 65 4.20 4.84 -42.37
C VAL A 65 4.75 5.11 -40.96
N GLY A 66 5.35 6.28 -40.75
CA GLY A 66 5.84 6.71 -39.42
C GLY A 66 4.73 6.77 -38.38
N LEU A 67 3.55 7.29 -38.76
CA LEU A 67 2.38 7.29 -37.89
C LEU A 67 1.93 5.87 -37.51
N LEU A 68 1.85 4.97 -38.49
CA LEU A 68 1.51 3.56 -38.24
C LEU A 68 2.51 2.89 -37.29
N CYS A 69 3.80 3.12 -37.52
CA CYS A 69 4.86 2.61 -36.63
C CYS A 69 4.73 3.20 -35.22
N SER A 70 4.43 4.51 -35.11
CA SER A 70 4.26 5.19 -33.82
C SER A 70 3.08 4.64 -33.02
N VAL A 71 1.92 4.49 -33.65
CA VAL A 71 0.71 3.92 -33.03
C VAL A 71 0.93 2.49 -32.58
N THR A 72 1.56 1.68 -33.46
CA THR A 72 1.89 0.27 -33.15
C THR A 72 2.86 0.16 -31.98
N ALA A 73 3.91 0.98 -31.98
CA ALA A 73 4.88 1.04 -30.88
C ALA A 73 4.20 1.43 -29.55
N GLN A 74 3.33 2.46 -29.59
CA GLN A 74 2.56 2.92 -28.43
C GLN A 74 1.65 1.82 -27.87
N PHE A 75 0.95 1.10 -28.77
CA PHE A 75 0.07 -0.01 -28.39
C PHE A 75 0.86 -1.11 -27.66
N PHE A 76 1.98 -1.58 -28.23
CA PHE A 76 2.78 -2.64 -27.61
C PHE A 76 3.43 -2.18 -26.29
N ALA A 77 3.93 -0.94 -26.23
CA ALA A 77 4.50 -0.40 -25.00
C ALA A 77 3.45 -0.29 -23.88
N ALA A 78 2.24 0.18 -24.21
CA ALA A 78 1.14 0.28 -23.26
C ALA A 78 0.68 -1.12 -22.79
N LYS A 79 0.50 -2.07 -23.71
CA LYS A 79 0.11 -3.44 -23.41
C LYS A 79 1.12 -4.13 -22.48
N ALA A 80 2.43 -3.98 -22.75
CA ALA A 80 3.48 -4.51 -21.89
C ALA A 80 3.48 -3.88 -20.51
N ALA A 81 3.43 -2.53 -20.42
CA ALA A 81 3.50 -1.82 -19.15
C ALA A 81 2.26 -2.06 -18.28
N ILE A 82 1.06 -2.00 -18.85
CA ILE A 82 -0.19 -2.25 -18.13
C ILE A 82 -0.27 -3.70 -17.69
N GLY A 83 -0.04 -4.66 -18.61
CA GLY A 83 -0.10 -6.08 -18.31
C GLY A 83 0.88 -6.49 -17.21
N PHE A 84 2.14 -6.05 -17.31
CA PHE A 84 3.14 -6.24 -16.26
C PHE A 84 2.69 -5.73 -14.89
N CYS A 85 2.15 -4.51 -14.83
CA CYS A 85 1.70 -3.92 -13.58
C CYS A 85 0.42 -4.56 -13.03
N THR A 86 -0.45 -5.09 -13.89
CA THR A 86 -1.62 -5.88 -13.47
C THR A 86 -1.19 -7.17 -12.78
N ASP A 87 -0.27 -7.92 -13.42
CA ASP A 87 0.26 -9.15 -12.83
C ASP A 87 1.03 -8.87 -11.52
N LEU A 88 1.76 -7.74 -11.47
CA LEU A 88 2.46 -7.30 -10.26
C LEU A 88 1.50 -6.93 -9.12
N ARG A 89 0.38 -6.21 -9.40
CA ARG A 89 -0.66 -5.91 -8.42
C ARG A 89 -1.28 -7.17 -7.86
N ALA A 90 -1.63 -8.13 -8.71
CA ALA A 90 -2.20 -9.40 -8.28
C ALA A 90 -1.24 -10.18 -7.36
N ALA A 91 0.05 -10.26 -7.75
CA ALA A 91 1.07 -10.92 -6.96
C ALA A 91 1.32 -10.20 -5.62
N LEU A 92 1.36 -8.85 -5.62
CA LEU A 92 1.54 -8.06 -4.41
C LEU A 92 0.36 -8.23 -3.45
N LEU A 93 -0.89 -8.21 -3.96
CA LEU A 93 -2.07 -8.46 -3.13
C LEU A 93 -2.03 -9.85 -2.50
N LYS A 94 -1.72 -10.88 -3.30
CA LYS A 94 -1.56 -12.25 -2.79
C LYS A 94 -0.50 -12.33 -1.69
N LYS A 95 0.63 -11.62 -1.88
CA LYS A 95 1.70 -11.57 -0.88
C LYS A 95 1.27 -10.85 0.41
N ILE A 96 0.57 -9.71 0.29
CA ILE A 96 0.03 -8.96 1.43
C ILE A 96 -0.95 -9.82 2.25
N GLN A 97 -1.82 -10.56 1.57
CA GLN A 97 -2.78 -11.46 2.24
C GLN A 97 -2.10 -12.65 2.93
N SER A 98 -0.87 -12.99 2.56
CA SER A 98 -0.09 -14.04 3.23
C SER A 98 0.73 -13.55 4.42
N PHE A 99 0.74 -12.26 4.74
CA PHE A 99 1.51 -11.73 5.86
C PHE A 99 0.89 -12.10 7.21
N SER A 100 1.77 -12.26 8.21
CA SER A 100 1.36 -12.30 9.61
C SER A 100 0.92 -10.91 10.08
N TYR A 101 0.19 -10.85 11.19
CA TYR A 101 -0.20 -9.57 11.79
C TYR A 101 1.01 -8.71 12.16
N ALA A 102 2.06 -9.33 12.70
CA ALA A 102 3.32 -8.64 13.04
C ALA A 102 3.98 -7.97 11.80
N ALA A 103 3.92 -8.61 10.63
CA ALA A 103 4.42 -8.03 9.39
C ALA A 103 3.53 -6.87 8.92
N LEU A 104 2.20 -6.99 9.04
CA LEU A 104 1.26 -5.93 8.70
C LEU A 104 1.41 -4.70 9.60
N ASP A 105 1.61 -4.90 10.92
CA ASP A 105 1.85 -3.83 11.89
C ASP A 105 3.14 -3.06 11.56
N THR A 106 4.21 -3.80 11.22
CA THR A 106 5.50 -3.20 10.85
C THR A 106 5.41 -2.35 9.57
N LEU A 107 4.66 -2.82 8.56
CA LEU A 107 4.55 -2.15 7.26
C LEU A 107 3.53 -1.00 7.26
N GLY A 108 2.53 -1.10 8.09
CA GLY A 108 1.38 -0.19 8.14
C GLY A 108 0.48 -0.28 6.91
N VAL A 109 -0.83 -0.28 7.13
CA VAL A 109 -1.83 -0.40 6.05
C VAL A 109 -1.72 0.73 5.02
N SER A 110 -1.50 1.98 5.49
CA SER A 110 -1.35 3.14 4.59
C SER A 110 -0.15 3.02 3.66
N GLY A 111 0.97 2.48 4.17
CA GLY A 111 2.16 2.19 3.38
C GLY A 111 1.91 1.14 2.30
N LEU A 112 1.17 0.09 2.62
CA LEU A 112 0.80 -0.96 1.66
C LEU A 112 -0.14 -0.45 0.57
N ILE A 113 -1.12 0.39 0.92
CA ILE A 113 -2.01 1.05 -0.05
C ILE A 113 -1.20 1.90 -1.02
N THR A 114 -0.25 2.70 -0.54
CA THR A 114 0.62 3.53 -1.40
C THR A 114 1.41 2.68 -2.38
N ARG A 115 1.94 1.53 -1.94
CA ARG A 115 2.67 0.60 -2.80
C ARG A 115 1.77 -0.04 -3.87
N MET A 116 0.54 -0.42 -3.50
CA MET A 116 -0.45 -1.00 -4.42
C MET A 116 -0.94 -0.03 -5.49
N THR A 117 -0.95 1.27 -5.19
CA THR A 117 -1.52 2.32 -6.05
C THR A 117 -0.43 3.18 -6.68
N SER A 118 0.09 4.15 -5.94
CA SER A 118 1.01 5.18 -6.44
C SER A 118 2.33 4.60 -6.96
N ASP A 119 2.97 3.68 -6.19
CA ASP A 119 4.26 3.13 -6.59
C ASP A 119 4.15 2.27 -7.85
N ILE A 120 3.13 1.42 -7.96
CA ILE A 120 2.93 0.61 -9.17
C ILE A 120 2.57 1.49 -10.37
N ASN A 121 1.79 2.56 -10.21
CA ASN A 121 1.50 3.50 -11.29
C ASN A 121 2.78 4.21 -11.78
N GLN A 122 3.68 4.58 -10.86
CA GLN A 122 4.97 5.18 -11.22
C GLN A 122 5.87 4.16 -11.96
N ILE A 123 5.86 2.89 -11.54
CA ILE A 123 6.57 1.80 -12.24
C ILE A 123 5.99 1.63 -13.65
N GLN A 124 4.66 1.63 -13.81
CA GLN A 124 3.98 1.54 -15.09
C GLN A 124 4.42 2.65 -16.05
N THR A 125 4.43 3.89 -15.57
CA THR A 125 4.87 5.06 -16.34
C THR A 125 6.33 4.92 -16.77
N GLY A 126 7.21 4.50 -15.85
CA GLY A 126 8.63 4.30 -16.14
C GLY A 126 8.87 3.19 -17.17
N VAL A 127 8.19 2.06 -17.05
CA VAL A 127 8.28 0.96 -18.03
C VAL A 127 7.79 1.41 -19.40
N ASN A 128 6.63 2.06 -19.47
CA ASN A 128 6.08 2.57 -20.73
C ASN A 128 7.03 3.53 -21.45
N LEU A 129 7.53 4.55 -20.71
CA LEU A 129 8.46 5.52 -21.27
C LEU A 129 9.80 4.89 -21.64
N SER A 130 10.31 3.94 -20.86
CA SER A 130 11.55 3.22 -21.18
C SER A 130 11.44 2.45 -22.49
N LEU A 131 10.35 1.71 -22.69
CA LEU A 131 10.13 0.96 -23.93
C LEU A 131 10.03 1.85 -25.17
N ARG A 132 9.60 3.10 -25.00
CA ARG A 132 9.39 4.04 -26.12
C ARG A 132 10.60 4.93 -26.40
N LEU A 133 11.30 5.40 -25.37
CA LEU A 133 12.28 6.50 -25.52
C LEU A 133 13.71 6.07 -25.23
N LEU A 134 13.95 5.01 -24.44
CA LEU A 134 15.29 4.64 -23.99
C LEU A 134 16.24 4.34 -25.13
N LEU A 135 15.77 3.65 -26.16
CA LEU A 135 16.57 3.32 -27.36
C LEU A 135 16.40 4.38 -28.45
N ARG A 136 15.20 4.98 -28.56
CA ARG A 136 14.90 5.97 -29.60
C ARG A 136 15.72 7.24 -29.48
N SER A 137 15.77 7.85 -28.31
CA SER A 137 16.43 9.16 -28.15
C SER A 137 17.93 9.11 -28.45
N PRO A 138 18.74 8.14 -27.92
CA PRO A 138 20.12 7.99 -28.35
C PRO A 138 20.25 7.70 -29.84
N PHE A 139 19.38 6.86 -30.41
CA PHE A 139 19.40 6.51 -31.83
C PHE A 139 19.20 7.74 -32.72
N VAL A 140 18.25 8.62 -32.38
CA VAL A 140 18.04 9.86 -33.15
C VAL A 140 19.23 10.81 -33.01
N VAL A 141 19.80 10.98 -31.80
CA VAL A 141 20.95 11.86 -31.58
C VAL A 141 22.17 11.40 -32.38
N PHE A 142 22.54 10.12 -32.25
CA PHE A 142 23.67 9.56 -32.98
C PHE A 142 23.38 9.44 -34.48
N GLY A 143 22.15 9.09 -34.86
CA GLY A 143 21.73 9.03 -36.26
C GLY A 143 21.80 10.39 -36.95
N ALA A 144 21.29 11.45 -36.30
CA ALA A 144 21.41 12.80 -36.83
C ALA A 144 22.87 13.27 -36.95
N MET A 145 23.72 12.89 -35.98
CA MET A 145 25.15 13.17 -36.05
C MET A 145 25.82 12.44 -37.23
N ILE A 146 25.54 11.15 -37.42
CA ILE A 146 26.06 10.36 -38.56
C ILE A 146 25.59 10.98 -39.88
N MET A 147 24.32 11.34 -40.01
CA MET A 147 23.78 12.02 -41.18
C MET A 147 24.47 13.36 -41.44
N ALA A 148 24.74 14.13 -40.40
CA ALA A 148 25.50 15.39 -40.56
C ALA A 148 26.93 15.13 -41.09
N PHE A 149 27.61 14.07 -40.63
CA PHE A 149 28.93 13.67 -41.17
C PHE A 149 28.89 13.22 -42.62
N THR A 150 27.79 12.63 -43.08
CA THR A 150 27.66 12.27 -44.52
C THR A 150 27.43 13.48 -45.42
N ILE A 151 26.89 14.59 -44.87
CA ILE A 151 26.70 15.84 -45.60
C ILE A 151 27.99 16.65 -45.65
N ASP A 152 28.57 16.96 -44.48
CA ASP A 152 29.83 17.73 -44.40
C ASP A 152 30.53 17.52 -43.04
N THR A 153 31.80 17.12 -43.09
CA THR A 153 32.58 16.79 -41.89
C THR A 153 32.83 18.02 -40.99
N ARG A 154 33.08 19.21 -41.56
CA ARG A 154 33.34 20.41 -40.75
C ARG A 154 32.08 20.90 -40.03
N CYS A 155 30.97 20.91 -40.72
CA CYS A 155 29.66 21.21 -40.09
C CYS A 155 29.30 20.19 -39.02
N ALA A 156 29.60 18.91 -39.25
CA ALA A 156 29.36 17.85 -38.27
C ALA A 156 30.18 17.98 -36.98
N LEU A 157 31.41 18.55 -37.06
CA LEU A 157 32.19 18.85 -35.85
C LEU A 157 31.50 19.91 -34.96
N ILE A 158 30.77 20.87 -35.56
CA ILE A 158 29.94 21.83 -34.82
C ILE A 158 28.89 21.06 -34.02
N PHE A 159 28.21 20.05 -34.61
CA PHE A 159 27.24 19.21 -33.91
C PHE A 159 27.88 18.49 -32.73
N ALA A 160 29.04 17.88 -32.91
CA ALA A 160 29.75 17.19 -31.84
C ALA A 160 30.04 18.13 -30.65
N GLY A 161 30.54 19.34 -30.93
CA GLY A 161 30.81 20.36 -29.91
C GLY A 161 29.54 20.82 -29.18
N VAL A 162 28.48 21.06 -29.94
CA VAL A 162 27.17 21.47 -29.37
C VAL A 162 26.53 20.37 -28.51
N ILE A 163 26.58 19.10 -28.94
CA ILE A 163 26.07 17.98 -28.15
C ILE A 163 26.80 17.88 -26.81
N VAL A 164 28.13 17.94 -26.81
CA VAL A 164 28.93 17.89 -25.58
C VAL A 164 28.57 19.06 -24.66
N LEU A 165 28.49 20.28 -25.20
CA LEU A 165 28.15 21.48 -24.44
C LEU A 165 26.73 21.40 -23.86
N LEU A 166 25.76 20.99 -24.66
CA LEU A 166 24.38 20.80 -24.21
C LEU A 166 24.27 19.72 -23.14
N CYS A 167 24.93 18.58 -23.33
CA CYS A 167 25.00 17.54 -22.30
C CYS A 167 25.58 18.09 -20.99
N ALA A 168 26.70 18.80 -21.03
CA ALA A 168 27.33 19.39 -19.86
C ALA A 168 26.36 20.34 -19.12
N VAL A 169 25.70 21.24 -19.84
CA VAL A 169 24.74 22.20 -19.24
C VAL A 169 23.51 21.50 -18.67
N VAL A 170 22.87 20.61 -19.45
CA VAL A 170 21.64 19.91 -19.03
C VAL A 170 21.91 19.02 -17.81
N PHE A 171 23.00 18.22 -17.83
CA PHE A 171 23.34 17.37 -16.71
C PHE A 171 23.77 18.18 -15.47
N SER A 172 24.49 19.29 -15.63
CA SER A 172 24.87 20.15 -14.51
C SER A 172 23.64 20.76 -13.82
N ILE A 173 22.72 21.32 -14.59
CA ILE A 173 21.48 21.87 -14.02
C ILE A 173 20.63 20.77 -13.38
N MET A 174 20.52 19.60 -14.01
CA MET A 174 19.77 18.47 -13.48
C MET A 174 20.35 18.00 -12.14
N LEU A 175 21.66 17.75 -12.06
CA LEU A 175 22.33 17.31 -10.83
C LEU A 175 22.22 18.35 -9.70
N ALA A 176 22.33 19.64 -10.02
CA ALA A 176 22.16 20.73 -9.05
C ALA A 176 20.70 20.90 -8.60
N SER A 177 19.72 20.52 -9.42
CA SER A 177 18.29 20.62 -9.10
C SER A 177 17.79 19.49 -8.20
N ILE A 178 18.32 18.26 -8.34
CA ILE A 178 17.89 17.09 -7.58
C ILE A 178 17.86 17.32 -6.06
N PRO A 179 18.92 17.84 -5.40
CA PRO A 179 18.90 18.05 -3.95
C PRO A 179 17.90 19.14 -3.53
N LYS A 180 17.66 20.14 -4.38
CA LYS A 180 16.66 21.19 -4.12
C LYS A 180 15.23 20.61 -4.17
N TYR A 181 14.91 19.80 -5.18
CA TYR A 181 13.62 19.13 -5.27
C TYR A 181 13.38 18.13 -4.13
N ARG A 182 14.43 17.47 -3.63
CA ARG A 182 14.29 16.63 -2.42
C ARG A 182 13.88 17.44 -1.20
N LYS A 183 14.43 18.65 -1.02
CA LYS A 183 14.02 19.55 0.07
C LYS A 183 12.58 20.03 -0.09
N VAL A 184 12.17 20.37 -1.32
CA VAL A 184 10.79 20.72 -1.63
C VAL A 184 9.85 19.58 -1.29
N GLN A 185 10.19 18.35 -1.66
CA GLN A 185 9.36 17.17 -1.36
C GLN A 185 9.23 16.93 0.14
N ALA A 186 10.32 17.03 0.89
CA ALA A 186 10.29 16.86 2.35
C ALA A 186 9.40 17.91 3.04
N GLU A 187 9.44 19.18 2.59
CA GLU A 187 8.57 20.22 3.15
C GLU A 187 7.11 20.04 2.71
N LEU A 188 6.85 19.59 1.48
CA LEU A 188 5.51 19.26 1.01
C LEU A 188 4.89 18.12 1.84
N ASP A 189 5.67 17.10 2.18
CA ASP A 189 5.24 16.00 3.06
C ASP A 189 4.92 16.53 4.46
N SER A 190 5.69 17.49 4.98
CA SER A 190 5.43 18.17 6.26
C SER A 190 4.13 18.99 6.23
N VAL A 191 3.89 19.79 5.17
CA VAL A 191 2.62 20.54 4.98
C VAL A 191 1.44 19.58 4.90
N THR A 192 1.56 18.53 4.10
CA THR A 192 0.51 17.50 3.97
C THR A 192 0.24 16.80 5.30
N GLY A 193 1.29 16.54 6.10
CA GLY A 193 1.17 16.01 7.46
C GLY A 193 0.34 16.91 8.36
N THR A 194 0.64 18.23 8.35
CA THR A 194 -0.13 19.24 9.12
C THR A 194 -1.60 19.26 8.72
N VAL A 195 -1.90 19.26 7.42
CA VAL A 195 -3.30 19.23 6.93
C VAL A 195 -4.01 17.97 7.40
N ARG A 196 -3.37 16.81 7.31
CA ARG A 196 -3.94 15.54 7.78
C ARG A 196 -4.23 15.56 9.28
N GLU A 197 -3.29 16.04 10.07
CA GLU A 197 -3.43 16.18 11.53
C GLU A 197 -4.60 17.11 11.88
N ASN A 198 -4.67 18.27 11.24
CA ASN A 198 -5.75 19.24 11.44
C ASN A 198 -7.13 18.68 11.04
N LEU A 199 -7.23 17.94 9.93
CA LEU A 199 -8.48 17.34 9.50
C LEU A 199 -8.94 16.22 10.45
N VAL A 200 -8.03 15.38 10.92
CA VAL A 200 -8.34 14.32 11.90
C VAL A 200 -8.70 14.92 13.24
N GLY A 201 -7.96 15.96 13.68
CA GLY A 201 -8.12 16.65 14.96
C GLY A 201 -9.10 17.81 14.94
N VAL A 202 -9.87 18.07 13.89
CA VAL A 202 -10.68 19.28 13.74
C VAL A 202 -11.67 19.51 14.89
N ARG A 203 -12.23 18.44 15.45
CA ARG A 203 -13.14 18.54 16.61
C ARG A 203 -12.42 19.02 17.86
N VAL A 204 -11.18 18.56 18.08
CA VAL A 204 -10.33 18.97 19.20
C VAL A 204 -9.92 20.43 19.02
N LEU A 205 -9.47 20.82 17.82
CA LEU A 205 -9.09 22.21 17.53
C LEU A 205 -10.22 23.18 17.81
N ARG A 206 -11.46 22.84 17.37
CA ARG A 206 -12.66 23.64 17.65
C ARG A 206 -13.03 23.68 19.12
N ALA A 207 -12.93 22.54 19.82
CA ALA A 207 -13.23 22.46 21.25
C ALA A 207 -12.30 23.34 22.11
N PHE A 208 -11.04 23.52 21.65
CA PHE A 208 -10.06 24.35 22.36
C PHE A 208 -9.82 25.72 21.71
N CYS A 209 -10.61 26.11 20.68
CA CYS A 209 -10.48 27.39 19.97
C CYS A 209 -9.06 27.67 19.46
N ARG A 210 -8.40 26.66 18.86
CA ARG A 210 -7.00 26.74 18.38
C ARG A 210 -6.86 26.85 16.86
N GLU A 211 -7.94 27.17 16.15
CA GLU A 211 -7.94 27.28 14.68
C GLU A 211 -6.93 28.30 14.17
N GLU A 212 -6.92 29.51 14.76
CA GLU A 212 -6.01 30.59 14.38
C GLU A 212 -4.53 30.22 14.52
N GLU A 213 -4.17 29.50 15.57
CA GLU A 213 -2.80 29.04 15.81
C GLU A 213 -2.37 28.01 14.73
N GLN A 214 -3.29 27.12 14.36
CA GLN A 214 -3.03 26.12 13.31
C GLN A 214 -2.96 26.75 11.92
N ILE A 215 -3.78 27.76 11.63
CA ILE A 215 -3.71 28.55 10.40
C ILE A 215 -2.34 29.22 10.29
N ARG A 216 -1.87 29.89 11.33
CA ARG A 216 -0.53 30.53 11.35
C ARG A 216 0.60 29.50 11.17
N THR A 217 0.46 28.31 11.75
CA THR A 217 1.43 27.23 11.60
C THR A 217 1.46 26.70 10.16
N PHE A 218 0.29 26.52 9.56
CA PHE A 218 0.16 26.14 8.16
C PHE A 218 0.74 27.20 7.22
N ASP A 219 0.43 28.49 7.45
CA ASP A 219 0.93 29.60 6.63
C ASP A 219 2.46 29.66 6.66
N ARG A 220 3.08 29.56 7.85
CA ARG A 220 4.54 29.54 8.00
C ARG A 220 5.19 28.38 7.23
N ARG A 221 4.60 27.17 7.27
CA ARG A 221 5.09 26.01 6.52
C ARG A 221 4.89 26.20 5.02
N SER A 222 3.74 26.76 4.61
CA SER A 222 3.44 27.07 3.21
C SER A 222 4.39 28.13 2.63
N GLU A 223 4.71 29.18 3.37
CA GLU A 223 5.70 30.19 2.97
C GLU A 223 7.10 29.58 2.81
N LYS A 224 7.51 28.71 3.73
CA LYS A 224 8.77 27.99 3.61
C LYS A 224 8.80 27.08 2.37
N LEU A 225 7.73 26.34 2.13
CA LEU A 225 7.56 25.52 0.93
C LEU A 225 7.64 26.37 -0.35
N LEU A 226 6.94 27.52 -0.37
CA LEU A 226 6.99 28.47 -1.48
C LEU A 226 8.42 28.94 -1.76
N GLY A 227 9.17 29.33 -0.72
CA GLY A 227 10.56 29.75 -0.86
C GLY A 227 11.46 28.64 -1.45
N LEU A 228 11.28 27.41 -1.00
CA LEU A 228 12.00 26.24 -1.52
C LEU A 228 11.62 25.94 -2.98
N GLN A 229 10.33 26.02 -3.34
CA GLN A 229 9.83 25.81 -4.69
C GLN A 229 10.37 26.87 -5.66
N ILE A 230 10.33 28.14 -5.26
CA ILE A 230 10.89 29.24 -6.06
C ILE A 230 12.40 29.03 -6.30
N ASN A 231 13.15 28.65 -5.28
CA ASN A 231 14.60 28.40 -5.40
C ASN A 231 14.94 27.19 -6.28
N ALA A 232 14.14 26.13 -6.23
CA ALA A 232 14.27 24.99 -7.13
C ALA A 232 13.83 25.36 -8.55
N GLY A 233 12.72 26.10 -8.68
CA GLY A 233 12.16 26.56 -9.94
C GLY A 233 13.06 27.52 -10.70
N LYS A 234 13.70 28.48 -10.02
CA LYS A 234 14.67 29.41 -10.64
C LYS A 234 15.79 28.66 -11.36
N LEU A 235 16.34 27.63 -10.72
CA LEU A 235 17.42 26.83 -11.32
C LEU A 235 16.91 26.02 -12.54
N SER A 236 15.77 25.38 -12.39
CA SER A 236 15.15 24.62 -13.50
C SER A 236 14.71 25.52 -14.65
N ALA A 237 14.25 26.74 -14.36
CA ALA A 237 13.83 27.71 -15.37
C ALA A 237 15.01 28.19 -16.26
N LEU A 238 16.24 28.15 -15.75
CA LEU A 238 17.44 28.48 -16.54
C LEU A 238 17.72 27.46 -17.66
N MET A 239 17.19 26.24 -17.55
CA MET A 239 17.48 25.18 -18.53
C MET A 239 17.06 25.56 -19.95
N ASN A 240 15.81 26.02 -20.13
CA ASN A 240 15.30 26.39 -21.45
C ASN A 240 16.04 27.59 -22.07
N PRO A 241 16.22 28.76 -21.39
CA PRO A 241 16.95 29.87 -21.95
C PRO A 241 18.40 29.52 -22.33
N LEU A 242 19.11 28.80 -21.45
CA LEU A 242 20.51 28.44 -21.71
C LEU A 242 20.64 27.47 -22.90
N THR A 243 19.80 26.45 -22.96
CA THR A 243 19.79 25.52 -24.10
C THR A 243 19.42 26.24 -25.39
N LEU A 244 18.46 27.18 -25.36
CA LEU A 244 18.04 27.96 -26.52
C LEU A 244 19.17 28.89 -27.00
N ILE A 245 19.90 29.56 -26.09
CA ILE A 245 21.06 30.40 -26.44
C ILE A 245 22.15 29.56 -27.12
N ILE A 246 22.51 28.40 -26.54
CA ILE A 246 23.54 27.52 -27.10
C ILE A 246 23.17 27.10 -28.52
N ILE A 247 21.90 26.72 -28.73
CA ILE A 247 21.43 26.24 -30.04
C ILE A 247 21.39 27.34 -31.05
N ASN A 248 20.83 28.51 -30.69
CA ASN A 248 20.77 29.63 -31.63
C ASN A 248 22.18 30.13 -31.99
N ALA A 249 23.09 30.14 -31.03
CA ALA A 249 24.52 30.42 -31.30
C ALA A 249 25.11 29.38 -32.27
N ALA A 250 24.85 28.09 -32.02
CA ALA A 250 25.28 27.01 -32.90
C ALA A 250 24.66 27.09 -34.31
N VAL A 251 23.37 27.46 -34.41
CA VAL A 251 22.69 27.67 -35.66
C VAL A 251 23.32 28.83 -36.44
N ILE A 252 23.64 29.95 -35.78
CA ILE A 252 24.33 31.08 -36.40
C ILE A 252 25.69 30.64 -36.95
N ILE A 253 26.50 29.94 -36.17
CA ILE A 253 27.79 29.42 -36.59
C ILE A 253 27.63 28.44 -37.76
N LEU A 254 26.63 27.54 -37.69
CA LEU A 254 26.33 26.61 -38.77
C LEU A 254 25.91 27.30 -40.05
N LEU A 255 25.02 28.30 -39.98
CA LEU A 255 24.56 29.08 -41.16
C LEU A 255 25.68 29.88 -41.77
N GLN A 256 26.54 30.55 -40.94
CA GLN A 256 27.70 31.27 -41.42
C GLN A 256 28.74 30.33 -42.10
N SER A 257 29.06 29.23 -41.47
CA SER A 257 29.94 28.20 -42.06
C SER A 257 29.34 27.59 -43.31
N GLY A 258 28.06 27.28 -43.30
CA GLY A 258 27.31 26.77 -44.45
C GLY A 258 27.28 27.78 -45.62
N ALA A 259 27.00 29.07 -45.38
CA ALA A 259 26.99 30.09 -46.39
C ALA A 259 28.37 30.27 -47.10
N ILE A 260 29.45 30.25 -46.33
CA ILE A 260 30.83 30.27 -46.88
C ILE A 260 31.06 29.07 -47.81
N ARG A 261 30.55 27.89 -47.42
CA ARG A 261 30.75 26.65 -48.17
C ARG A 261 29.82 26.52 -49.36
N VAL A 262 28.64 27.12 -49.31
CA VAL A 262 27.73 27.23 -50.47
C VAL A 262 28.37 28.16 -51.52
N ASN A 263 28.92 29.29 -51.09
CA ASN A 263 29.65 30.20 -51.99
C ASN A 263 30.89 29.57 -52.63
N SER A 264 31.56 28.65 -51.95
CA SER A 264 32.70 27.88 -52.48
C SER A 264 32.27 26.67 -53.34
N GLY A 265 30.98 26.42 -53.50
CA GLY A 265 30.44 25.29 -54.27
C GLY A 265 30.60 23.90 -53.59
N SER A 266 31.03 23.86 -52.31
CA SER A 266 31.22 22.61 -51.59
C SER A 266 30.00 22.08 -50.87
N LEU A 267 28.97 22.90 -50.68
CA LEU A 267 27.63 22.53 -50.15
C LEU A 267 26.54 23.17 -51.00
N THR A 268 25.35 22.56 -50.96
CA THR A 268 24.11 23.11 -51.53
C THR A 268 23.28 23.85 -50.48
N GLN A 269 22.34 24.70 -50.90
CA GLN A 269 21.44 25.40 -49.98
C GLN A 269 20.54 24.43 -49.20
N GLY A 270 20.01 23.39 -49.88
CA GLY A 270 19.18 22.36 -49.26
C GLY A 270 19.95 21.57 -48.20
N GLN A 271 21.24 21.27 -48.41
CA GLN A 271 22.08 20.59 -47.41
C GLN A 271 22.28 21.44 -46.15
N VAL A 272 22.39 22.75 -46.24
CA VAL A 272 22.45 23.63 -45.04
C VAL A 272 21.14 23.60 -44.29
N VAL A 273 19.99 23.61 -44.97
CA VAL A 273 18.66 23.47 -44.34
C VAL A 273 18.50 22.11 -43.68
N ALA A 274 19.01 21.02 -44.31
CA ALA A 274 18.99 19.67 -43.69
C ALA A 274 19.81 19.64 -42.39
N LEU A 275 21.03 20.21 -42.38
CA LEU A 275 21.86 20.32 -41.21
C LEU A 275 21.14 21.10 -40.09
N TYR A 276 20.51 22.22 -40.39
CA TYR A 276 19.69 22.98 -39.44
C TYR A 276 18.60 22.10 -38.77
N ASN A 277 17.82 21.39 -39.59
CA ASN A 277 16.74 20.54 -39.10
C ASN A 277 17.27 19.38 -38.25
N LEU A 278 18.37 18.72 -38.64
CA LEU A 278 19.02 17.66 -37.87
C LEU A 278 19.50 18.19 -36.49
N MET A 279 20.06 19.42 -36.42
CA MET A 279 20.47 20.04 -35.17
C MET A 279 19.28 20.33 -34.24
N ALA A 280 18.16 20.82 -34.80
CA ALA A 280 16.95 21.04 -34.02
C ALA A 280 16.37 19.74 -33.46
N GLN A 281 16.43 18.62 -34.19
CA GLN A 281 16.00 17.30 -33.70
C GLN A 281 16.85 16.83 -32.50
N ILE A 282 18.17 17.00 -32.57
CA ILE A 282 19.08 16.59 -31.46
C ILE A 282 18.68 17.28 -30.15
N LEU A 283 18.38 18.58 -30.18
CA LEU A 283 17.94 19.32 -29.00
C LEU A 283 16.70 18.69 -28.35
N VAL A 284 15.66 18.51 -29.14
CA VAL A 284 14.39 17.97 -28.65
C VAL A 284 14.61 16.60 -28.01
N GLU A 285 15.43 15.76 -28.61
CA GLU A 285 15.72 14.42 -28.08
C GLU A 285 16.58 14.44 -26.82
N LEU A 286 17.54 15.37 -26.69
CA LEU A 286 18.32 15.52 -25.46
C LEU A 286 17.45 15.95 -24.26
N ILE A 287 16.50 16.85 -24.46
CA ILE A 287 15.54 17.25 -23.42
C ILE A 287 14.63 16.08 -23.03
N LYS A 288 14.11 15.32 -24.01
CA LYS A 288 13.32 14.11 -23.75
C LYS A 288 14.12 13.08 -22.96
N MET A 289 15.40 12.89 -23.30
CA MET A 289 16.29 11.94 -22.61
C MET A 289 16.53 12.34 -21.16
N ALA A 290 16.74 13.63 -20.85
CA ALA A 290 16.88 14.10 -19.48
C ALA A 290 15.63 13.81 -18.63
N ASN A 291 14.43 14.09 -19.15
CA ASN A 291 13.17 13.80 -18.48
C ASN A 291 12.93 12.29 -18.30
N LEU A 292 13.37 11.50 -19.27
CA LEU A 292 13.31 10.04 -19.18
C LEU A 292 14.15 9.51 -18.01
N PHE A 293 15.39 9.97 -17.84
CA PHE A 293 16.26 9.57 -16.73
C PHE A 293 15.63 9.89 -15.37
N ILE A 294 15.02 11.06 -15.21
CA ILE A 294 14.30 11.43 -13.99
C ILE A 294 13.15 10.45 -13.72
N THR A 295 12.37 10.13 -14.74
CA THR A 295 11.23 9.23 -14.61
C THR A 295 11.66 7.80 -14.30
N ILE A 296 12.71 7.29 -14.96
CA ILE A 296 13.29 5.97 -14.69
C ILE A 296 13.80 5.90 -13.24
N THR A 297 14.54 6.90 -12.78
CA THR A 297 15.06 6.92 -11.40
C THR A 297 13.94 6.87 -10.36
N LYS A 298 12.87 7.63 -10.56
CA LYS A 298 11.67 7.57 -9.70
C LYS A 298 11.03 6.18 -9.72
N SER A 299 10.87 5.61 -10.92
CA SER A 299 10.25 4.28 -11.09
C SER A 299 11.09 3.17 -10.47
N LEU A 300 12.41 3.26 -10.54
CA LEU A 300 13.34 2.32 -9.89
C LEU A 300 13.19 2.36 -8.38
N ALA A 301 13.15 3.56 -7.78
CA ALA A 301 12.94 3.72 -6.34
C ALA A 301 11.59 3.13 -5.88
N CYS A 302 10.50 3.33 -6.67
CA CYS A 302 9.21 2.71 -6.41
C CYS A 302 9.28 1.18 -6.54
N ALA A 303 9.98 0.67 -7.56
CA ALA A 303 10.18 -0.76 -7.77
C ALA A 303 10.95 -1.42 -6.63
N ASP A 304 11.95 -0.75 -6.07
CA ASP A 304 12.70 -1.27 -4.93
C ASP A 304 11.84 -1.33 -3.67
N ARG A 305 10.95 -0.34 -3.42
CA ARG A 305 9.99 -0.40 -2.31
C ARG A 305 8.98 -1.55 -2.45
N VAL A 306 8.45 -1.76 -3.66
CA VAL A 306 7.56 -2.90 -3.95
C VAL A 306 8.32 -4.23 -3.82
N ALA A 307 9.56 -4.30 -4.32
CA ALA A 307 10.40 -5.49 -4.22
C ALA A 307 10.73 -5.82 -2.76
N ALA A 308 10.94 -4.84 -1.90
CA ALA A 308 11.17 -5.04 -0.48
C ALA A 308 9.98 -5.75 0.18
N VAL A 309 8.74 -5.30 -0.12
CA VAL A 309 7.52 -5.98 0.38
C VAL A 309 7.40 -7.41 -0.15
N MET A 310 7.68 -7.62 -1.44
CA MET A 310 7.64 -8.96 -2.05
C MET A 310 8.69 -9.94 -1.49
N GLN A 311 9.78 -9.43 -0.91
CA GLN A 311 10.87 -10.23 -0.35
C GLN A 311 10.73 -10.50 1.14
N LEU A 312 9.88 -9.74 1.83
CA LEU A 312 9.62 -9.99 3.23
C LEU A 312 9.08 -11.42 3.40
N ASP A 313 9.62 -12.10 4.40
CA ASP A 313 9.03 -13.36 4.83
C ASP A 313 7.59 -13.10 5.27
N SER A 314 6.68 -13.98 4.88
CA SER A 314 5.27 -13.82 5.27
C SER A 314 5.09 -13.89 6.78
N GLY A 315 6.08 -14.46 7.50
CA GLY A 315 6.03 -14.58 8.96
C GLY A 315 4.82 -15.37 9.45
N ALA A 316 4.04 -15.92 8.53
CA ALA A 316 2.96 -16.82 8.83
C ALA A 316 3.57 -18.20 9.05
N ASN A 317 4.10 -18.39 10.24
CA ASN A 317 4.56 -19.69 10.67
C ASN A 317 3.34 -20.60 10.78
N GLY A 318 3.17 -21.49 9.82
CA GLY A 318 2.25 -22.60 9.85
C GLY A 318 3.08 -23.85 9.68
N GLY A 319 3.05 -24.72 10.66
CA GLY A 319 3.58 -26.07 10.51
C GLY A 319 2.66 -26.95 9.66
N ASN A 320 2.93 -28.24 9.65
CA ASN A 320 2.11 -29.25 9.01
C ASN A 320 1.56 -30.26 10.03
N LYS A 321 1.65 -29.96 11.34
CA LYS A 321 1.15 -30.86 12.37
C LYS A 321 -0.36 -30.74 12.52
N LEU A 322 -1.02 -31.86 12.66
CA LEU A 322 -2.44 -32.01 12.93
C LEU A 322 -2.65 -32.50 14.37
N PRO A 323 -3.82 -32.27 14.98
CA PRO A 323 -4.14 -32.83 16.28
C PRO A 323 -4.10 -34.38 16.24
N ALA A 324 -3.73 -34.99 17.36
CA ALA A 324 -3.50 -36.44 17.45
C ALA A 324 -4.72 -37.30 17.02
N ASN A 325 -5.94 -36.78 17.19
CA ASN A 325 -7.19 -37.46 16.83
C ASN A 325 -7.72 -37.04 15.44
N GLY A 326 -6.94 -36.30 14.63
CA GLY A 326 -7.32 -35.83 13.28
C GLY A 326 -8.39 -34.74 13.26
N SER A 327 -9.03 -34.43 14.38
CA SER A 327 -10.06 -33.38 14.48
C SER A 327 -9.84 -32.52 15.73
N PRO A 328 -9.98 -31.19 15.62
CA PRO A 328 -9.85 -30.28 16.76
C PRO A 328 -10.88 -30.58 17.86
N CYS A 329 -10.41 -30.67 19.11
CA CYS A 329 -11.27 -30.84 20.30
C CYS A 329 -11.56 -29.51 20.98
N GLY A 330 -10.65 -28.55 20.84
CA GLY A 330 -10.78 -27.19 21.39
C GLY A 330 -10.08 -27.00 22.74
N SER A 331 -9.11 -27.85 23.14
CA SER A 331 -8.31 -27.58 24.33
C SER A 331 -7.25 -26.51 24.03
N VAL A 332 -6.99 -25.64 25.02
CA VAL A 332 -5.96 -24.58 24.92
C VAL A 332 -5.08 -24.61 26.16
N GLU A 333 -3.76 -24.71 25.96
CA GLU A 333 -2.79 -24.74 27.06
C GLU A 333 -1.68 -23.70 26.80
N PHE A 334 -1.42 -22.86 27.78
CA PHE A 334 -0.29 -21.94 27.80
C PHE A 334 0.76 -22.47 28.76
N LYS A 335 2.02 -22.60 28.31
CA LYS A 335 3.17 -23.07 29.10
C LYS A 335 4.25 -22.01 29.14
N ASN A 336 4.35 -21.29 30.27
CA ASN A 336 5.36 -20.26 30.54
C ASN A 336 5.48 -19.24 29.36
N VAL A 337 4.34 -18.77 28.87
CA VAL A 337 4.26 -17.93 27.69
C VAL A 337 4.60 -16.49 28.01
N SER A 338 5.62 -15.95 27.34
CA SER A 338 5.90 -14.52 27.29
C SER A 338 5.83 -14.02 25.86
N PHE A 339 5.42 -12.77 25.70
CA PHE A 339 5.29 -12.14 24.39
C PHE A 339 5.68 -10.67 24.40
N GLU A 340 6.46 -10.27 23.38
CA GLU A 340 6.86 -8.89 23.11
C GLU A 340 6.47 -8.48 21.70
N TYR A 341 5.83 -7.32 21.55
CA TYR A 341 5.58 -6.75 20.22
C TYR A 341 6.88 -6.23 19.61
N LYS A 342 7.08 -6.46 18.33
CA LYS A 342 8.26 -5.99 17.62
C LYS A 342 8.37 -4.45 17.75
N ASN A 343 9.50 -3.97 18.27
CA ASN A 343 9.79 -2.56 18.56
C ASN A 343 9.06 -1.95 19.77
N ALA A 344 8.42 -2.72 20.64
CA ALA A 344 7.76 -2.19 21.83
C ALA A 344 8.74 -1.90 22.99
N GLY A 345 9.87 -2.61 23.05
CA GLY A 345 10.90 -2.44 24.09
C GLY A 345 10.51 -2.98 25.46
N ALA A 346 9.31 -3.56 25.60
CA ALA A 346 8.85 -4.23 26.82
C ALA A 346 7.94 -5.42 26.47
N GLU A 347 8.04 -6.48 27.28
CA GLU A 347 7.15 -7.65 27.15
C GLU A 347 5.70 -7.23 27.47
N ALA A 348 4.76 -7.66 26.65
CA ALA A 348 3.33 -7.42 26.83
C ALA A 348 2.65 -8.54 27.65
N LEU A 349 3.28 -9.72 27.72
CA LEU A 349 2.88 -10.86 28.56
C LEU A 349 4.12 -11.49 29.19
N PHE A 350 4.01 -11.85 30.46
CA PHE A 350 5.09 -12.42 31.25
C PHE A 350 4.65 -13.74 31.86
N ASP A 351 5.30 -14.85 31.50
CA ASP A 351 5.22 -16.17 32.14
C ASP A 351 3.79 -16.64 32.42
N ILE A 352 2.93 -16.58 31.41
CA ILE A 352 1.54 -16.98 31.52
C ILE A 352 1.41 -18.50 31.35
N SER A 353 0.79 -19.16 32.34
CA SER A 353 0.51 -20.59 32.29
C SER A 353 -0.92 -20.87 32.75
N PHE A 354 -1.70 -21.58 31.93
CA PHE A 354 -3.04 -22.08 32.26
C PHE A 354 -3.47 -23.17 31.28
N PHE A 355 -4.53 -23.90 31.66
CA PHE A 355 -5.15 -24.91 30.81
C PHE A 355 -6.66 -24.70 30.73
N ALA A 356 -7.19 -24.55 29.52
CA ALA A 356 -8.62 -24.51 29.24
C ALA A 356 -9.07 -25.83 28.63
N LYS A 357 -10.07 -26.47 29.27
CA LYS A 357 -10.65 -27.74 28.80
C LYS A 357 -11.58 -27.51 27.61
N PRO A 358 -11.77 -28.52 26.74
CA PRO A 358 -12.77 -28.44 25.67
C PRO A 358 -14.15 -28.09 26.21
N GLY A 359 -14.83 -27.11 25.56
CA GLY A 359 -16.17 -26.65 25.95
C GLY A 359 -16.22 -25.74 27.19
N GLN A 360 -15.07 -25.43 27.81
CA GLN A 360 -15.01 -24.56 28.98
C GLN A 360 -15.13 -23.07 28.59
N THR A 361 -15.83 -22.29 29.41
CA THR A 361 -15.85 -20.84 29.29
C THR A 361 -14.73 -20.23 30.15
N VAL A 362 -13.80 -19.54 29.51
CA VAL A 362 -12.66 -18.84 30.15
C VAL A 362 -12.89 -17.35 30.10
N GLY A 363 -12.99 -16.72 31.26
CA GLY A 363 -13.03 -15.24 31.38
C GLY A 363 -11.62 -14.68 31.47
N VAL A 364 -11.32 -13.61 30.72
CA VAL A 364 -10.07 -12.87 30.82
C VAL A 364 -10.38 -11.43 31.21
N ILE A 365 -9.98 -11.02 32.42
CA ILE A 365 -10.29 -9.70 32.99
C ILE A 365 -9.01 -8.98 33.41
N GLY A 366 -9.06 -7.63 33.44
CA GLY A 366 -7.97 -6.77 33.87
C GLY A 366 -8.13 -5.35 33.35
N GLY A 367 -7.28 -4.44 33.77
CA GLY A 367 -7.27 -3.05 33.34
C GLY A 367 -6.98 -2.86 31.85
N THR A 368 -7.12 -1.62 31.34
CA THR A 368 -6.69 -1.27 29.99
C THR A 368 -5.18 -1.43 29.87
N GLY A 369 -4.71 -2.09 28.81
CA GLY A 369 -3.26 -2.33 28.61
C GLY A 369 -2.69 -3.55 29.35
N SER A 370 -3.48 -4.29 30.13
CA SER A 370 -3.00 -5.47 30.88
C SER A 370 -2.65 -6.71 30.03
N GLY A 371 -2.75 -6.65 28.70
CA GLY A 371 -2.37 -7.75 27.81
C GLY A 371 -3.49 -8.70 27.39
N LYS A 372 -4.77 -8.43 27.72
CA LYS A 372 -5.92 -9.33 27.44
C LYS A 372 -6.07 -9.72 25.97
N SER A 373 -6.15 -8.72 25.08
CA SER A 373 -6.25 -8.96 23.62
C SER A 373 -4.99 -9.63 23.08
N THR A 374 -3.83 -9.32 23.64
CA THR A 374 -2.57 -9.98 23.30
C THR A 374 -2.64 -11.47 23.60
N LEU A 375 -3.11 -11.85 24.78
CA LEU A 375 -3.23 -13.23 25.21
C LEU A 375 -4.12 -14.04 24.23
N VAL A 376 -5.31 -13.54 23.92
CA VAL A 376 -6.23 -14.28 23.06
C VAL A 376 -5.81 -14.30 21.60
N ASN A 377 -5.00 -13.34 21.13
CA ASN A 377 -4.46 -13.30 19.77
C ASN A 377 -3.31 -14.33 19.55
N LEU A 378 -2.74 -14.87 20.60
CA LEU A 378 -1.77 -15.97 20.51
C LEU A 378 -2.45 -17.32 20.20
N VAL A 379 -3.72 -17.51 20.58
CA VAL A 379 -4.47 -18.76 20.33
C VAL A 379 -4.62 -19.07 18.84
N PRO A 380 -5.10 -18.14 17.97
CA PRO A 380 -5.16 -18.37 16.52
C PRO A 380 -3.80 -18.20 15.81
N ASN A 381 -2.71 -18.07 16.57
CA ASN A 381 -1.37 -17.79 16.06
C ASN A 381 -1.31 -16.55 15.15
N PHE A 382 -2.03 -15.48 15.52
CA PHE A 382 -1.89 -14.18 14.86
C PHE A 382 -0.53 -13.55 15.17
N TYR A 383 -0.02 -13.86 16.37
CA TYR A 383 1.34 -13.59 16.83
C TYR A 383 1.89 -14.87 17.45
N SER A 384 3.18 -15.12 17.30
CA SER A 384 3.87 -16.25 17.93
C SER A 384 4.46 -15.82 19.28
N ALA A 385 4.41 -16.71 20.28
CA ALA A 385 5.01 -16.46 21.59
C ALA A 385 6.52 -16.20 21.46
N THR A 386 7.04 -15.24 22.23
CA THR A 386 8.49 -14.98 22.27
C THR A 386 9.22 -16.03 23.11
N LYS A 387 8.60 -16.51 24.19
CA LYS A 387 9.08 -17.59 25.06
C LYS A 387 7.90 -18.48 25.45
N GLY A 388 8.17 -19.72 25.81
CA GLY A 388 7.15 -20.69 26.14
C GLY A 388 6.45 -21.26 24.92
N GLN A 389 5.26 -21.87 25.12
CA GLN A 389 4.49 -22.52 24.05
C GLN A 389 2.99 -22.35 24.27
N VAL A 390 2.26 -22.10 23.20
CA VAL A 390 0.79 -22.17 23.16
C VAL A 390 0.41 -23.47 22.47
N LEU A 391 -0.25 -24.37 23.17
CA LEU A 391 -0.67 -25.65 22.64
C LEU A 391 -2.18 -25.64 22.40
N ILE A 392 -2.56 -26.02 21.19
CA ILE A 392 -3.95 -26.23 20.79
C ILE A 392 -4.13 -27.73 20.52
N ASP A 393 -5.00 -28.37 21.27
CA ASP A 393 -5.19 -29.84 21.20
C ASP A 393 -3.87 -30.64 21.33
N GLY A 394 -2.95 -30.14 22.20
CA GLY A 394 -1.64 -30.73 22.44
C GLY A 394 -0.57 -30.45 21.40
N VAL A 395 -0.89 -29.69 20.32
CA VAL A 395 0.05 -29.30 19.28
C VAL A 395 0.42 -27.82 19.44
N ASN A 396 1.71 -27.50 19.34
CA ASN A 396 2.16 -26.10 19.39
C ASN A 396 1.56 -25.31 18.22
N ALA A 397 0.97 -24.16 18.52
CA ALA A 397 0.33 -23.28 17.52
C ALA A 397 1.26 -22.87 16.36
N ASP A 398 2.58 -22.73 16.62
CA ASP A 398 3.56 -22.43 15.59
C ASP A 398 3.84 -23.61 14.63
N GLU A 399 3.60 -24.83 15.08
CA GLU A 399 3.80 -26.05 14.30
C GLU A 399 2.50 -26.61 13.71
N TYR A 400 1.36 -26.05 14.12
CA TYR A 400 0.04 -26.48 13.69
C TYR A 400 -0.20 -26.13 12.21
N ASP A 401 -0.90 -27.00 11.47
CA ASP A 401 -1.37 -26.64 10.13
C ASP A 401 -2.27 -25.42 10.20
N ARG A 402 -1.88 -24.35 9.54
CA ARG A 402 -2.54 -23.05 9.64
C ARG A 402 -4.03 -23.10 9.24
N ALA A 403 -4.34 -23.83 8.17
CA ALA A 403 -5.73 -23.90 7.68
C ALA A 403 -6.61 -24.64 8.71
N THR A 404 -6.10 -25.71 9.28
CA THR A 404 -6.77 -26.50 10.32
C THR A 404 -6.91 -25.68 11.62
N LEU A 405 -5.86 -24.98 12.05
CA LEU A 405 -5.93 -24.10 13.22
C LEU A 405 -6.97 -23.00 13.06
N LEU A 406 -6.93 -22.27 11.94
CA LEU A 406 -7.88 -21.19 11.69
C LEU A 406 -9.32 -21.69 11.49
N SER A 407 -9.51 -22.92 11.00
CA SER A 407 -10.86 -23.53 10.94
C SER A 407 -11.38 -23.92 12.33
N ALA A 408 -10.47 -24.18 13.28
CA ALA A 408 -10.84 -24.53 14.65
C ALA A 408 -11.14 -23.32 15.54
N VAL A 409 -10.68 -22.12 15.18
CA VAL A 409 -10.78 -20.91 16.03
C VAL A 409 -11.64 -19.83 15.37
N SER A 410 -12.75 -19.50 15.99
CA SER A 410 -13.61 -18.36 15.61
C SER A 410 -13.25 -17.14 16.46
N VAL A 411 -12.95 -16.01 15.81
CA VAL A 411 -12.53 -14.76 16.49
C VAL A 411 -13.51 -13.63 16.21
N VAL A 412 -14.03 -13.01 17.27
CA VAL A 412 -14.74 -11.74 17.22
C VAL A 412 -13.81 -10.65 17.72
N PRO A 413 -13.31 -9.79 16.83
CA PRO A 413 -12.36 -8.74 17.22
C PRO A 413 -13.07 -7.63 18.03
N GLN A 414 -12.32 -6.91 18.85
CA GLN A 414 -12.81 -5.78 19.63
C GLN A 414 -13.54 -4.74 18.77
N LYS A 415 -12.99 -4.39 17.60
CA LYS A 415 -13.64 -3.49 16.64
C LYS A 415 -14.37 -4.29 15.59
N ALA A 416 -15.70 -4.25 15.64
CA ALA A 416 -16.54 -4.89 14.62
C ALA A 416 -16.35 -4.23 13.24
N VAL A 417 -15.98 -5.03 12.26
CA VAL A 417 -15.81 -4.61 10.86
C VAL A 417 -16.76 -5.40 9.98
N LEU A 418 -17.65 -4.68 9.27
CA LEU A 418 -18.48 -5.23 8.22
C LEU A 418 -17.95 -4.78 6.86
N PHE A 419 -17.98 -5.72 5.90
CA PHE A 419 -17.59 -5.45 4.52
C PHE A 419 -18.78 -4.97 3.71
N GLU A 420 -18.52 -4.15 2.72
CA GLU A 420 -19.53 -3.70 1.75
C GLU A 420 -20.12 -4.90 0.99
N GLY A 421 -21.44 -4.93 0.85
CA GLY A 421 -22.19 -6.04 0.27
C GLY A 421 -23.55 -6.18 0.92
N THR A 422 -23.92 -7.38 1.40
CA THR A 422 -25.16 -7.66 2.14
C THR A 422 -24.85 -8.26 3.51
N ILE A 423 -25.85 -8.35 4.40
CA ILE A 423 -25.71 -9.08 5.67
C ILE A 423 -25.36 -10.54 5.34
N ARG A 424 -26.05 -11.18 4.40
CA ARG A 424 -25.78 -12.55 3.94
C ARG A 424 -24.31 -12.73 3.52
N SER A 425 -23.79 -11.84 2.67
CA SER A 425 -22.39 -11.93 2.22
C SER A 425 -21.37 -11.80 3.35
N ASN A 426 -21.68 -10.99 4.38
CA ASN A 426 -20.84 -10.87 5.58
C ASN A 426 -20.86 -12.12 6.45
N LEU A 427 -22.01 -12.78 6.59
CA LEU A 427 -22.15 -14.03 7.36
C LEU A 427 -21.46 -15.20 6.65
N LEU A 428 -21.62 -15.31 5.32
CA LEU A 428 -20.99 -16.33 4.49
C LEU A 428 -19.46 -16.23 4.46
N MET A 429 -18.87 -15.13 4.90
CA MET A 429 -17.42 -15.07 5.12
C MET A 429 -16.96 -16.04 6.23
N GLY A 430 -17.82 -16.37 7.19
CA GLY A 430 -17.55 -17.40 8.19
C GLY A 430 -17.53 -18.81 7.57
N ASN A 431 -18.53 -19.14 6.80
CA ASN A 431 -18.63 -20.40 6.05
C ASN A 431 -19.38 -20.15 4.73
N PRO A 432 -18.68 -20.22 3.58
CA PRO A 432 -19.29 -19.98 2.27
C PRO A 432 -20.41 -20.97 1.90
N ASN A 433 -20.43 -22.15 2.51
CA ASN A 433 -21.37 -23.22 2.25
C ASN A 433 -22.50 -23.30 3.28
N ALA A 434 -22.60 -22.33 4.21
CA ALA A 434 -23.64 -22.33 5.23
C ALA A 434 -25.04 -22.22 4.62
N SER A 435 -25.93 -23.07 5.06
CA SER A 435 -27.35 -23.02 4.70
C SER A 435 -28.05 -21.80 5.33
N GLU A 436 -29.16 -21.41 4.77
CA GLU A 436 -29.94 -20.29 5.31
C GLU A 436 -30.41 -20.54 6.75
N ALA A 437 -30.73 -21.79 7.08
CA ALA A 437 -31.09 -22.19 8.43
C ALA A 437 -29.94 -22.00 9.43
N GLU A 438 -28.71 -22.33 9.03
CA GLU A 438 -27.53 -22.10 9.85
C GLU A 438 -27.24 -20.60 10.03
N LEU A 439 -27.43 -19.79 8.98
CA LEU A 439 -27.29 -18.33 9.07
C LEU A 439 -28.29 -17.74 10.08
N PHE A 440 -29.57 -18.15 10.02
CA PHE A 440 -30.58 -17.67 10.97
C PHE A 440 -30.37 -18.20 12.39
N SER A 441 -29.93 -19.44 12.57
CA SER A 441 -29.56 -19.99 13.88
C SER A 441 -28.42 -19.18 14.52
N ALA A 442 -27.40 -18.84 13.73
CA ALA A 442 -26.28 -17.99 14.20
C ALA A 442 -26.75 -16.57 14.54
N LEU A 443 -27.66 -16.00 13.75
CA LEU A 443 -28.27 -14.69 14.02
C LEU A 443 -29.09 -14.69 15.30
N GLU A 444 -29.86 -15.74 15.57
CA GLU A 444 -30.64 -15.90 16.81
C GLU A 444 -29.71 -16.04 18.01
N THR A 445 -28.71 -16.90 17.93
CA THR A 445 -27.69 -17.07 18.99
C THR A 445 -26.98 -15.74 19.29
N ALA A 446 -26.59 -14.99 18.25
CA ALA A 446 -25.94 -13.68 18.38
C ALA A 446 -26.87 -12.54 18.78
N GLN A 447 -28.16 -12.81 19.04
CA GLN A 447 -29.20 -11.80 19.34
C GLN A 447 -29.34 -10.76 18.21
N ALA A 448 -29.05 -11.15 16.96
CA ALA A 448 -29.06 -10.30 15.77
C ALA A 448 -30.26 -10.52 14.84
N ALA A 449 -31.10 -11.54 15.07
CA ALA A 449 -32.22 -11.87 14.22
C ALA A 449 -33.23 -10.72 14.08
N GLU A 450 -33.46 -9.97 15.14
CA GLU A 450 -34.36 -8.80 15.11
C GLU A 450 -33.83 -7.71 14.16
N ILE A 451 -32.51 -7.52 14.11
CA ILE A 451 -31.88 -6.55 13.18
C ILE A 451 -32.25 -6.88 11.74
N VAL A 452 -32.18 -8.18 11.40
CA VAL A 452 -32.53 -8.68 10.05
C VAL A 452 -34.02 -8.55 9.76
N ARG A 453 -34.87 -8.92 10.72
CA ARG A 453 -36.36 -8.89 10.59
C ARG A 453 -36.89 -7.46 10.42
N THR A 454 -36.21 -6.45 10.99
CA THR A 454 -36.63 -5.04 10.90
C THR A 454 -36.15 -4.35 9.62
N LYS A 455 -35.29 -4.98 8.82
CA LYS A 455 -34.80 -4.42 7.57
C LYS A 455 -35.69 -4.79 6.38
N PRO A 456 -35.91 -3.88 5.40
CA PRO A 456 -36.76 -4.12 4.24
C PRO A 456 -36.34 -5.36 3.43
N ASN A 457 -35.04 -5.59 3.25
CA ASN A 457 -34.52 -6.70 2.47
C ASN A 457 -34.07 -7.90 3.34
N GLY A 458 -34.40 -7.91 4.63
CA GLY A 458 -34.05 -9.00 5.54
C GLY A 458 -32.53 -9.27 5.59
N ILE A 459 -32.14 -10.52 5.36
CA ILE A 459 -30.72 -10.94 5.36
C ILE A 459 -29.95 -10.41 4.15
N ASP A 460 -30.64 -10.01 3.08
CA ASP A 460 -30.02 -9.42 1.88
C ASP A 460 -29.97 -7.88 1.94
N GLU A 461 -30.23 -7.29 3.13
CA GLU A 461 -30.07 -5.86 3.36
C GLU A 461 -28.66 -5.39 3.05
N PRO A 462 -28.49 -4.31 2.26
CA PRO A 462 -27.19 -3.75 1.93
C PRO A 462 -26.41 -3.29 3.15
N VAL A 463 -25.13 -3.65 3.19
CA VAL A 463 -24.13 -3.16 4.13
C VAL A 463 -23.25 -2.16 3.41
N LEU A 464 -23.32 -0.89 3.80
CA LEU A 464 -22.46 0.15 3.25
C LEU A 464 -21.03 0.01 3.79
N ARG A 465 -20.10 0.68 3.14
CA ARG A 465 -18.66 0.61 3.49
C ARG A 465 -18.43 0.78 5.00
N GLY A 466 -17.80 -0.21 5.62
CA GLY A 466 -17.53 -0.25 7.06
C GLY A 466 -18.79 -0.36 7.92
N GLY A 467 -19.94 -0.76 7.32
CA GLY A 467 -21.22 -0.89 8.02
C GLY A 467 -21.78 0.44 8.54
N SER A 468 -21.54 1.56 7.84
CA SER A 468 -21.90 2.91 8.30
C SER A 468 -23.41 3.10 8.52
N ASN A 469 -24.24 2.23 7.94
CA ASN A 469 -25.69 2.19 8.11
C ASN A 469 -26.18 1.31 9.28
N PHE A 470 -25.25 0.80 10.11
CA PHE A 470 -25.55 0.02 11.31
C PHE A 470 -24.98 0.69 12.56
N SER A 471 -25.68 0.60 13.70
CA SER A 471 -25.15 1.05 14.99
C SER A 471 -23.99 0.17 15.47
N GLY A 472 -23.20 0.65 16.44
CA GLY A 472 -22.06 -0.11 17.00
C GLY A 472 -22.49 -1.48 17.53
N GLY A 473 -23.56 -1.55 18.31
CA GLY A 473 -24.10 -2.82 18.83
C GLY A 473 -24.65 -3.74 17.76
N GLN A 474 -25.25 -3.19 16.68
CA GLN A 474 -25.69 -3.99 15.55
C GLN A 474 -24.51 -4.61 14.80
N LYS A 475 -23.45 -3.83 14.51
CA LYS A 475 -22.21 -4.34 13.90
C LYS A 475 -21.59 -5.45 14.73
N GLN A 476 -21.55 -5.26 16.05
CA GLN A 476 -20.98 -6.24 16.97
C GLN A 476 -21.76 -7.56 16.93
N ARG A 477 -23.09 -7.51 17.04
CA ARG A 477 -23.95 -8.71 16.96
C ARG A 477 -23.83 -9.44 15.63
N LEU A 478 -23.77 -8.70 14.50
CA LEU A 478 -23.54 -9.30 13.18
C LEU A 478 -22.12 -9.91 13.06
N SER A 479 -21.12 -9.31 13.69
CA SER A 479 -19.75 -9.85 13.75
C SER A 479 -19.70 -11.14 14.57
N ILE A 480 -20.44 -11.21 15.69
CA ILE A 480 -20.60 -12.43 16.49
C ILE A 480 -21.32 -13.51 15.68
N ALA A 481 -22.42 -13.17 15.00
CA ALA A 481 -23.14 -14.11 14.14
C ALA A 481 -22.21 -14.70 13.06
N ARG A 482 -21.37 -13.89 12.41
CA ARG A 482 -20.36 -14.37 11.45
C ARG A 482 -19.37 -15.37 12.07
N ALA A 483 -18.91 -15.12 13.30
CA ALA A 483 -18.02 -16.03 14.00
C ALA A 483 -18.72 -17.34 14.40
N LEU A 484 -20.01 -17.30 14.72
CA LEU A 484 -20.82 -18.48 14.99
C LEU A 484 -21.08 -19.32 13.72
N VAL A 485 -21.32 -18.66 12.56
CA VAL A 485 -21.42 -19.35 11.25
C VAL A 485 -20.11 -20.07 10.90
N HIS A 486 -18.95 -19.54 11.32
CA HIS A 486 -17.66 -20.21 11.14
C HIS A 486 -17.60 -21.56 11.86
N GLY A 487 -18.20 -21.67 13.05
CA GLY A 487 -18.37 -22.95 13.76
C GLY A 487 -17.10 -23.54 14.37
N GLY A 488 -16.10 -22.72 14.67
CA GLY A 488 -14.85 -23.16 15.31
C GLY A 488 -15.08 -23.76 16.68
N ARG A 489 -14.25 -24.74 17.07
CA ARG A 489 -14.26 -25.39 18.40
C ARG A 489 -13.79 -24.47 19.53
N ILE A 490 -13.10 -23.40 19.18
CA ILE A 490 -12.66 -22.33 20.09
C ILE A 490 -13.31 -21.04 19.61
N LEU A 491 -14.02 -20.35 20.52
CA LEU A 491 -14.66 -19.07 20.24
C LEU A 491 -14.00 -17.98 21.09
N ILE A 492 -13.46 -16.95 20.45
CA ILE A 492 -12.83 -15.81 21.12
C ILE A 492 -13.71 -14.60 20.94
N LEU A 493 -14.15 -14.00 22.06
CA LEU A 493 -14.96 -12.78 22.13
C LEU A 493 -14.08 -11.68 22.76
N ASP A 494 -13.34 -10.93 21.94
CA ASP A 494 -12.43 -9.87 22.43
C ASP A 494 -13.21 -8.58 22.63
N ASP A 495 -13.48 -8.24 23.90
CA ASP A 495 -14.25 -7.08 24.37
C ASP A 495 -15.57 -6.82 23.60
N SER A 496 -16.14 -7.92 23.09
CA SER A 496 -17.31 -7.88 22.22
C SER A 496 -18.60 -7.45 22.93
N ALA A 497 -18.61 -7.51 24.25
CA ALA A 497 -19.73 -7.09 25.09
C ALA A 497 -19.76 -5.58 25.36
N SER A 498 -18.69 -4.83 25.10
CA SER A 498 -18.59 -3.39 25.42
C SER A 498 -19.62 -2.52 24.69
N ALA A 499 -20.03 -2.94 23.50
CA ALA A 499 -21.04 -2.26 22.67
C ALA A 499 -22.48 -2.81 22.89
N LEU A 500 -22.66 -3.78 23.78
CA LEU A 500 -23.95 -4.39 24.10
C LEU A 500 -24.48 -3.90 25.44
N ASP A 501 -25.81 -3.85 25.56
CA ASP A 501 -26.47 -3.68 26.84
C ASP A 501 -26.39 -4.98 27.68
N PHE A 502 -26.49 -4.87 28.98
CA PHE A 502 -26.33 -5.99 29.92
C PHE A 502 -27.31 -7.17 29.65
N ALA A 503 -28.55 -6.83 29.27
CA ALA A 503 -29.59 -7.86 29.02
C ALA A 503 -29.27 -8.66 27.75
N THR A 504 -28.82 -7.99 26.68
CA THR A 504 -28.41 -8.62 25.42
C THR A 504 -27.13 -9.46 25.60
N ASP A 505 -26.16 -8.97 26.35
CA ASP A 505 -24.92 -9.72 26.67
C ASP A 505 -25.25 -11.00 27.48
N ALA A 506 -26.10 -10.92 28.49
CA ALA A 506 -26.52 -12.07 29.25
C ALA A 506 -27.25 -13.14 28.40
N LYS A 507 -28.18 -12.72 27.52
CA LYS A 507 -28.88 -13.60 26.58
C LYS A 507 -27.91 -14.26 25.58
N LEU A 508 -26.96 -13.50 25.04
CA LEU A 508 -25.93 -14.00 24.14
C LEU A 508 -25.11 -15.10 24.80
N ARG A 509 -24.58 -14.87 26.01
CA ARG A 509 -23.78 -15.85 26.74
C ARG A 509 -24.59 -17.12 27.07
N ALA A 510 -25.84 -16.96 27.49
CA ALA A 510 -26.73 -18.10 27.73
C ALA A 510 -27.01 -18.91 26.45
N ALA A 511 -27.13 -18.24 25.29
CA ALA A 511 -27.32 -18.90 24.00
C ALA A 511 -26.08 -19.66 23.56
N ILE A 512 -24.85 -19.07 23.70
CA ILE A 512 -23.60 -19.71 23.36
C ILE A 512 -23.37 -20.99 24.21
N ARG A 513 -23.68 -20.96 25.51
CA ARG A 513 -23.56 -22.13 26.38
C ARG A 513 -24.47 -23.29 25.99
N LYS A 514 -25.60 -23.03 25.30
CA LYS A 514 -26.55 -24.05 24.82
C LYS A 514 -26.16 -24.69 23.49
N LEU A 515 -25.10 -24.20 22.84
CA LEU A 515 -24.61 -24.79 21.59
C LEU A 515 -24.13 -26.23 21.84
N SER A 516 -24.41 -27.11 20.90
CA SER A 516 -23.96 -28.51 20.95
C SER A 516 -23.28 -28.89 19.63
N PRO A 517 -21.98 -29.23 19.65
CA PRO A 517 -21.07 -29.20 20.79
C PRO A 517 -20.73 -27.78 21.27
N ALA A 518 -20.58 -27.60 22.57
CA ALA A 518 -20.21 -26.31 23.13
C ALA A 518 -18.74 -25.96 22.75
N PRO A 519 -18.47 -24.78 22.18
CA PRO A 519 -17.12 -24.33 21.90
C PRO A 519 -16.40 -23.94 23.22
N THR A 520 -15.09 -24.11 23.25
CA THR A 520 -14.26 -23.50 24.30
C THR A 520 -14.27 -22.00 24.08
N THR A 521 -14.85 -21.25 25.03
CA THR A 521 -15.18 -19.84 24.81
C THR A 521 -14.28 -18.94 25.67
N PHE A 522 -13.47 -18.08 25.02
CA PHE A 522 -12.73 -17.02 25.68
C PHE A 522 -13.54 -15.73 25.65
N ILE A 523 -13.88 -15.20 26.84
CA ILE A 523 -14.59 -13.91 26.99
C ILE A 523 -13.60 -12.92 27.58
N VAL A 524 -13.11 -12.01 26.74
CA VAL A 524 -12.28 -10.90 27.20
C VAL A 524 -13.15 -9.71 27.53
N SER A 525 -13.03 -9.18 28.74
CA SER A 525 -13.79 -8.01 29.14
C SER A 525 -13.11 -7.22 30.25
N GLN A 526 -13.45 -5.94 30.37
CA GLN A 526 -13.14 -5.11 31.54
C GLN A 526 -14.27 -5.14 32.57
N ARG A 527 -15.45 -5.72 32.18
CA ARG A 527 -16.64 -5.78 33.03
C ARG A 527 -16.67 -7.09 33.78
N ALA A 528 -16.67 -7.04 35.10
CA ALA A 528 -16.78 -8.22 35.97
C ALA A 528 -18.10 -8.99 35.67
N ALA A 529 -19.20 -8.27 35.37
CA ALA A 529 -20.48 -8.85 34.99
C ALA A 529 -20.43 -9.78 33.77
N SER A 530 -19.49 -9.57 32.86
CA SER A 530 -19.34 -10.40 31.65
C SER A 530 -18.58 -11.69 31.90
N VAL A 531 -17.70 -11.73 32.92
CA VAL A 531 -16.81 -12.87 33.18
C VAL A 531 -17.11 -13.65 34.45
N MET A 532 -17.85 -13.08 35.43
CA MET A 532 -18.13 -13.71 36.74
C MET A 532 -18.83 -15.08 36.63
N PHE A 533 -19.49 -15.37 35.51
CA PHE A 533 -20.15 -16.64 35.24
C PHE A 533 -19.27 -17.63 34.45
N ALA A 534 -18.01 -17.28 34.16
CA ALA A 534 -17.08 -18.17 33.48
C ALA A 534 -16.68 -19.32 34.41
N ASP A 535 -16.40 -20.49 33.82
CA ASP A 535 -15.97 -21.66 34.56
C ASP A 535 -14.55 -21.51 35.13
N PHE A 536 -13.77 -20.63 34.48
CA PHE A 536 -12.41 -20.29 34.86
C PHE A 536 -12.11 -18.84 34.47
N ILE A 537 -11.53 -18.08 35.36
CA ILE A 537 -11.21 -16.67 35.14
C ILE A 537 -9.70 -16.46 35.30
N ILE A 538 -9.11 -15.72 34.36
CA ILE A 538 -7.71 -15.26 34.39
C ILE A 538 -7.73 -13.75 34.62
N VAL A 539 -7.11 -13.32 35.70
CA VAL A 539 -6.95 -11.89 36.03
C VAL A 539 -5.58 -11.45 35.57
N LEU A 540 -5.56 -10.51 34.61
CA LEU A 540 -4.32 -9.95 34.08
C LEU A 540 -4.08 -8.56 34.64
N ASP A 541 -2.87 -8.35 35.13
CA ASP A 541 -2.38 -7.04 35.51
C ASP A 541 -0.92 -6.88 35.04
N GLU A 542 -0.61 -5.75 34.40
CA GLU A 542 0.72 -5.44 33.81
C GLU A 542 1.36 -6.63 33.04
N GLY A 543 0.56 -7.34 32.26
CA GLY A 543 1.04 -8.50 31.47
C GLY A 543 1.23 -9.81 32.25
N ARG A 544 0.88 -9.87 33.54
CA ARG A 544 1.01 -11.05 34.40
C ARG A 544 -0.36 -11.61 34.79
N ALA A 545 -0.45 -12.91 34.94
CA ALA A 545 -1.62 -13.55 35.53
C ALA A 545 -1.54 -13.47 37.06
N VAL A 546 -2.18 -12.45 37.65
CA VAL A 546 -2.16 -12.19 39.11
C VAL A 546 -3.20 -13.01 39.88
N GLY A 547 -4.13 -13.64 39.18
CA GLY A 547 -5.14 -14.53 39.75
C GLY A 547 -5.73 -15.46 38.72
N GLN A 548 -6.00 -16.70 39.13
CA GLN A 548 -6.65 -17.71 38.29
C GLN A 548 -7.59 -18.53 39.17
N GLY A 549 -8.79 -18.84 38.69
CA GLY A 549 -9.78 -19.62 39.43
C GLY A 549 -11.22 -19.25 39.10
N THR A 550 -12.17 -19.68 39.90
CA THR A 550 -13.58 -19.31 39.81
C THR A 550 -13.82 -17.93 40.41
N HIS A 551 -15.00 -17.35 40.11
CA HIS A 551 -15.40 -16.07 40.68
C HIS A 551 -15.28 -16.01 42.21
N GLU A 552 -15.78 -17.03 42.91
CA GLU A 552 -15.72 -17.11 44.38
C GLU A 552 -14.29 -17.23 44.94
N GLU A 553 -13.45 -18.04 44.27
CA GLU A 553 -12.04 -18.20 44.65
C GLU A 553 -11.27 -16.88 44.49
N LEU A 554 -11.51 -16.16 43.39
CA LEU A 554 -10.85 -14.89 43.11
C LEU A 554 -11.30 -13.78 44.05
N LEU A 555 -12.55 -13.75 44.44
CA LEU A 555 -13.04 -12.81 45.45
C LEU A 555 -12.33 -13.02 46.80
N ARG A 556 -11.94 -14.26 47.12
CA ARG A 556 -11.21 -14.56 48.37
C ARG A 556 -9.71 -14.30 48.25
N ASN A 557 -9.08 -14.68 47.12
CA ASN A 557 -7.64 -14.82 47.01
C ASN A 557 -6.94 -13.77 46.12
N CYS A 558 -7.66 -13.01 45.29
CA CYS A 558 -7.07 -12.06 44.36
C CYS A 558 -7.49 -10.61 44.67
N ALA A 559 -6.54 -9.80 45.13
CA ALA A 559 -6.80 -8.39 45.49
C ALA A 559 -7.25 -7.57 44.28
N VAL A 560 -6.58 -7.72 43.13
CA VAL A 560 -6.91 -7.00 41.88
C VAL A 560 -8.33 -7.35 41.40
N TYR A 561 -8.74 -8.62 41.48
CA TYR A 561 -10.11 -9.00 41.11
C TYR A 561 -11.16 -8.38 42.04
N ARG A 562 -10.88 -8.38 43.36
CA ARG A 562 -11.78 -7.71 44.34
C ARG A 562 -11.93 -6.23 44.05
N GLU A 563 -10.83 -5.54 43.74
CA GLU A 563 -10.85 -4.12 43.41
C GLU A 563 -11.71 -3.85 42.16
N ILE A 564 -11.49 -4.61 41.09
CA ILE A 564 -12.29 -4.50 39.85
C ILE A 564 -13.78 -4.78 40.14
N TYR A 565 -14.06 -5.81 40.96
CA TYR A 565 -15.44 -6.17 41.31
C TYR A 565 -16.10 -5.09 42.18
N ALA A 566 -15.40 -4.63 43.23
CA ALA A 566 -15.91 -3.60 44.15
C ALA A 566 -16.16 -2.25 43.44
N SER A 567 -15.34 -1.90 42.48
CA SER A 567 -15.55 -0.68 41.68
C SER A 567 -16.82 -0.73 40.83
N GLN A 568 -17.26 -1.93 40.42
CA GLN A 568 -18.44 -2.12 39.56
C GLN A 568 -19.72 -2.50 40.34
N PHE A 569 -19.57 -3.12 41.50
CA PHE A 569 -20.65 -3.59 42.39
C PHE A 569 -20.44 -3.15 43.83
N PRO A 570 -20.46 -1.85 44.13
CA PRO A 570 -20.15 -1.33 45.49
C PRO A 570 -21.11 -1.85 46.57
N ASP A 571 -22.39 -2.01 46.24
CA ASP A 571 -23.41 -2.49 47.20
C ASP A 571 -23.23 -3.96 47.57
N GLU A 572 -22.77 -4.80 46.62
CA GLU A 572 -22.49 -6.22 46.85
C GLU A 572 -21.14 -6.40 47.58
N ALA A 573 -20.15 -5.59 47.22
CA ALA A 573 -18.84 -5.60 47.85
C ALA A 573 -18.92 -5.23 49.32
N ALA A 574 -19.76 -4.27 49.68
CA ALA A 574 -20.01 -3.88 51.08
C ALA A 574 -20.62 -5.04 51.91
N LYS A 575 -21.49 -5.85 51.32
CA LYS A 575 -22.09 -7.06 51.95
C LYS A 575 -21.09 -8.17 52.19
N LEU A 576 -20.09 -8.27 51.31
CA LEU A 576 -19.04 -9.32 51.38
C LEU A 576 -17.89 -8.95 52.33
N SER A 577 -17.98 -7.82 53.09
CA SER A 577 -16.92 -7.30 53.95
C SER A 577 -15.55 -7.12 53.24
N ILE A 578 -15.62 -6.83 51.94
CA ILE A 578 -14.44 -6.54 51.13
C ILE A 578 -13.96 -5.13 51.48
N PRO A 579 -12.71 -4.91 51.97
CA PRO A 579 -12.22 -3.59 52.29
C PRO A 579 -12.26 -2.69 51.05
N ASN A 580 -12.88 -1.52 51.14
CA ASN A 580 -12.79 -0.48 50.13
C ASN A 580 -11.36 0.07 50.11
N THR A 581 -10.47 -0.46 49.32
CA THR A 581 -9.17 0.15 49.04
C THR A 581 -9.36 1.22 47.97
N THR A 582 -9.88 2.40 48.35
CA THR A 582 -9.61 3.64 47.61
C THR A 582 -8.11 3.92 47.77
N PRO A 583 -7.34 4.14 46.72
CA PRO A 583 -5.98 4.63 46.86
C PRO A 583 -6.09 6.04 47.48
N GLU A 584 -5.73 6.19 48.74
CA GLU A 584 -5.42 7.48 49.31
C GLU A 584 -4.28 8.08 48.49
N GLY A 585 -4.57 9.17 47.82
CA GLY A 585 -3.60 9.90 47.04
C GLY A 585 -2.39 10.27 47.91
N ASP A 586 -1.22 9.87 47.45
CA ASP A 586 0.04 10.49 47.84
C ASP A 586 0.05 11.96 47.40
N ALA A 587 -0.63 12.77 48.19
CA ALA A 587 -0.47 14.20 48.21
C ALA A 587 0.46 14.54 49.40
N ALA A 588 1.77 14.37 49.19
CA ALA A 588 2.83 15.11 49.90
C ALA A 588 4.21 14.48 49.71
N LYS A 589 4.96 14.88 48.70
CA LYS A 589 6.29 15.47 48.84
C LYS A 589 6.90 15.83 47.49
#